data_1a6c28d34ac81b0095c185e7ecb83343
#
_entry.id   1a6c28d34ac81b0095c185e7ecb83343
#
_cell.length_a   1.000
_cell.length_b   1.000
_cell.length_c   1.000
_cell.angle_alpha   90.00
_cell.angle_beta   90.00
_cell.angle_gamma   90.00
#
_symmetry.space_group_name_H-M   'P 1'
#
loop_
_entity.id
_entity.type
_entity.pdbx_description
1 polymer ?
#
loop_
_entity_poly.entity_id
_entity_poly.type
_entity_poly.pdbx_seq_one_letter_code
_entity_poly.pdbx_strand_id
1 'polypeptide(L)'
;MAYQKEAATILKAVGGEENIEEMAHCATRLRFTLKDEGKVDEETLSQIDVVKGTFSTSDQYQIIIGSGTVNKVFQAVQTLMKGDTDEHTHQENNKQKKKGHPLQRFVKMLSDIFVPIIPAIVAGGLLMGLNNILTAKGIFSESQYVVEMYPHFAEFASMINIFASAPFALLPILIGFSAAKRFGGNAFLGAALGAIMVHPALMNGYAYPEALTNGDPIPRWHILGLSIAQVGYQGQVLPTLVATYILAQLEKGLRRVVPTVLDNLLTPLFAILITAFLTFLFVGPLTRTAGFWLTDGLTWLYETGGAVGGFLFGLFYAPIVITGMHHSFIAIETALIADLAKTGGSFIFPIAAMSNMAQGAAALAAFFLIKQNQKLKGVASAAGVSAVLGITEPAMFGVNLKLRYPFIGAMTGSALGSAYVSFFKVKATALGAAGIPGVISIAPGSWTHYIIGMCIAFIGSFVITLILSKQKKYQGLAE
;
A
#
# COMPACT_ATOMS: atom_id res chain seq x y z
N MET A 1 4.25 25.16 -18.04
CA MET A 1 4.37 23.93 -17.22
C MET A 1 3.83 22.74 -18.01
N ALA A 2 4.34 21.53 -17.78
CA ALA A 2 3.78 20.34 -18.44
C ALA A 2 2.32 20.12 -17.99
N TYR A 3 1.44 19.74 -18.90
CA TYR A 3 0.02 19.41 -18.67
C TYR A 3 -0.92 20.57 -18.28
N GLN A 4 -0.59 21.81 -18.58
CA GLN A 4 -1.49 22.94 -18.27
C GLN A 4 -2.79 22.90 -19.09
N LYS A 5 -2.70 22.49 -20.37
CA LYS A 5 -3.85 22.39 -21.27
C LYS A 5 -4.81 21.29 -20.79
N GLU A 6 -4.27 20.13 -20.44
CA GLU A 6 -5.02 18.99 -19.94
C GLU A 6 -5.67 19.33 -18.58
N ALA A 7 -4.93 19.98 -17.69
CA ALA A 7 -5.42 20.44 -16.40
C ALA A 7 -6.58 21.43 -16.54
N ALA A 8 -6.50 22.41 -17.44
CA ALA A 8 -7.58 23.35 -17.71
C ALA A 8 -8.83 22.66 -18.26
N THR A 9 -8.64 21.67 -19.14
CA THR A 9 -9.74 20.89 -19.70
C THR A 9 -10.39 20.01 -18.64
N ILE A 10 -9.61 19.37 -17.76
CA ILE A 10 -10.11 18.59 -16.62
C ILE A 10 -10.92 19.49 -15.69
N LEU A 11 -10.37 20.64 -15.30
CA LEU A 11 -11.04 21.58 -14.41
C LEU A 11 -12.40 22.03 -14.97
N LYS A 12 -12.46 22.34 -16.26
CA LYS A 12 -13.70 22.71 -16.94
C LYS A 12 -14.69 21.54 -16.97
N ALA A 13 -14.22 20.35 -17.30
CA ALA A 13 -15.05 19.15 -17.46
C ALA A 13 -15.63 18.62 -16.14
N VAL A 14 -15.01 18.89 -14.98
CA VAL A 14 -15.61 18.57 -13.67
C VAL A 14 -16.60 19.63 -13.17
N GLY A 15 -16.94 20.61 -14.00
CA GLY A 15 -17.91 21.67 -13.67
C GLY A 15 -17.29 22.97 -13.15
N GLY A 16 -15.97 23.17 -13.34
CA GLY A 16 -15.22 24.35 -12.90
C GLY A 16 -14.84 24.32 -11.42
N GLU A 17 -14.07 25.34 -11.02
CA GLU A 17 -13.58 25.47 -9.63
C GLU A 17 -14.73 25.55 -8.62
N GLU A 18 -15.83 26.23 -8.98
CA GLU A 18 -16.99 26.41 -8.12
C GLU A 18 -17.71 25.11 -7.77
N ASN A 19 -17.56 24.06 -8.60
CA ASN A 19 -18.15 22.74 -8.37
C ASN A 19 -17.26 21.84 -7.51
N ILE A 20 -16.00 22.21 -7.27
CA ILE A 20 -15.04 21.42 -6.50
C ILE A 20 -15.10 21.85 -5.04
N GLU A 21 -15.43 20.91 -4.14
CA GLU A 21 -15.31 21.11 -2.69
C GLU A 21 -13.91 20.75 -2.19
N GLU A 22 -13.36 19.64 -2.69
CA GLU A 22 -12.04 19.15 -2.31
C GLU A 22 -11.39 18.45 -3.50
N MET A 23 -10.08 18.63 -3.65
CA MET A 23 -9.26 17.92 -4.63
C MET A 23 -8.07 17.27 -3.95
N ALA A 24 -7.92 15.98 -4.17
CA ALA A 24 -6.79 15.18 -3.71
C ALA A 24 -6.27 14.29 -4.84
N HIS A 25 -5.13 13.65 -4.65
CA HIS A 25 -4.66 12.61 -5.55
C HIS A 25 -4.06 11.43 -4.79
N CYS A 26 -4.04 10.26 -5.40
CA CYS A 26 -3.24 9.13 -4.98
C CYS A 26 -2.16 8.83 -6.03
N ALA A 27 -1.51 7.68 -5.94
CA ALA A 27 -0.42 7.30 -6.85
C ALA A 27 -0.81 7.34 -8.35
N THR A 28 -2.08 7.15 -8.68
CA THR A 28 -2.56 6.99 -10.07
C THR A 28 -3.80 7.81 -10.42
N ARG A 29 -4.48 8.47 -9.44
CA ARG A 29 -5.79 9.11 -9.65
C ARG A 29 -5.86 10.49 -9.06
N LEU A 30 -6.55 11.39 -9.77
CA LEU A 30 -7.14 12.59 -9.18
C LEU A 30 -8.46 12.21 -8.51
N ARG A 31 -8.74 12.81 -7.38
CA ARG A 31 -9.97 12.62 -6.59
C ARG A 31 -10.60 13.97 -6.33
N PHE A 32 -11.84 14.12 -6.75
CA PHE A 32 -12.63 15.33 -6.56
C PHE A 32 -13.83 15.01 -5.68
N THR A 33 -14.04 15.80 -4.64
CA THR A 33 -15.33 15.90 -3.97
C THR A 33 -16.07 17.04 -4.68
N LEU A 34 -17.15 16.69 -5.38
CA LEU A 34 -17.92 17.64 -6.18
C LEU A 34 -19.22 18.00 -5.46
N LYS A 35 -19.66 19.26 -5.60
CA LYS A 35 -20.97 19.71 -5.09
C LYS A 35 -22.11 19.07 -5.87
N ASP A 36 -21.94 18.94 -7.18
CA ASP A 36 -22.91 18.38 -8.10
C ASP A 36 -22.19 17.55 -9.18
N GLU A 37 -22.30 16.23 -9.08
CA GLU A 37 -21.73 15.31 -10.06
C GLU A 37 -22.43 15.35 -11.42
N GLY A 38 -23.67 15.83 -11.48
CA GLY A 38 -24.40 16.00 -12.74
C GLY A 38 -23.80 17.04 -13.69
N LYS A 39 -22.86 17.88 -13.21
CA LYS A 39 -22.12 18.85 -14.02
C LYS A 39 -20.88 18.29 -14.69
N VAL A 40 -20.55 17.02 -14.45
CA VAL A 40 -19.35 16.40 -15.01
C VAL A 40 -19.60 16.03 -16.47
N ASP A 41 -18.73 16.52 -17.35
CA ASP A 41 -18.70 16.17 -18.76
C ASP A 41 -17.72 14.98 -18.98
N GLU A 42 -18.27 13.75 -18.84
CA GLU A 42 -17.49 12.52 -19.02
C GLU A 42 -16.98 12.33 -20.44
N GLU A 43 -17.70 12.86 -21.44
CA GLU A 43 -17.30 12.77 -22.84
C GLU A 43 -16.03 13.58 -23.08
N THR A 44 -15.98 14.81 -22.61
CA THR A 44 -14.78 15.66 -22.65
C THR A 44 -13.63 15.02 -21.88
N LEU A 45 -13.86 14.49 -20.67
CA LEU A 45 -12.82 13.81 -19.88
C LEU A 45 -12.24 12.62 -20.61
N SER A 46 -13.07 11.84 -21.29
CA SER A 46 -12.63 10.64 -22.03
C SER A 46 -11.76 10.95 -23.26
N GLN A 47 -11.79 12.18 -23.76
CA GLN A 47 -11.00 12.63 -24.93
C GLN A 47 -9.61 13.14 -24.53
N ILE A 48 -9.32 13.36 -23.25
CA ILE A 48 -8.04 13.85 -22.77
C ILE A 48 -7.04 12.69 -22.74
N ASP A 49 -5.92 12.79 -23.45
CA ASP A 49 -4.94 11.71 -23.61
C ASP A 49 -4.39 11.14 -22.30
N VAL A 50 -4.22 11.99 -21.28
CA VAL A 50 -3.73 11.58 -19.97
C VAL A 50 -4.79 10.91 -19.11
N VAL A 51 -6.08 11.01 -19.45
CA VAL A 51 -7.18 10.38 -18.73
C VAL A 51 -7.38 8.97 -19.26
N LYS A 52 -7.19 7.97 -18.38
CA LYS A 52 -7.35 6.54 -18.71
C LYS A 52 -8.74 6.01 -18.39
N GLY A 53 -9.51 6.73 -17.58
CA GLY A 53 -10.88 6.41 -17.21
C GLY A 53 -11.36 7.28 -16.07
N THR A 54 -12.68 7.27 -15.85
CA THR A 54 -13.36 7.98 -14.77
C THR A 54 -14.20 7.01 -13.95
N PHE A 55 -14.39 7.32 -12.68
CA PHE A 55 -15.14 6.47 -11.77
C PHE A 55 -15.74 7.31 -10.65
N SER A 56 -17.06 7.19 -10.43
CA SER A 56 -17.75 7.80 -9.30
C SER A 56 -17.92 6.80 -8.15
N THR A 57 -17.68 7.25 -6.93
CA THR A 57 -18.02 6.56 -5.68
C THR A 57 -19.05 7.38 -4.93
N SER A 58 -19.65 6.82 -3.87
CA SER A 58 -20.64 7.54 -3.04
C SER A 58 -20.19 8.92 -2.54
N ASP A 59 -18.87 9.19 -2.50
CA ASP A 59 -18.32 10.39 -1.87
C ASP A 59 -17.29 11.14 -2.76
N GLN A 60 -16.87 10.60 -3.90
CA GLN A 60 -15.80 11.20 -4.71
C GLN A 60 -15.90 10.81 -6.19
N TYR A 61 -15.68 11.78 -7.06
CA TYR A 61 -15.42 11.56 -8.47
C TYR A 61 -13.92 11.35 -8.71
N GLN A 62 -13.52 10.27 -9.36
CA GLN A 62 -12.13 9.89 -9.54
C GLN A 62 -11.75 9.86 -11.02
N ILE A 63 -10.64 10.51 -11.37
CA ILE A 63 -10.07 10.52 -12.73
C ILE A 63 -8.74 9.77 -12.71
N ILE A 64 -8.65 8.69 -13.47
CA ILE A 64 -7.47 7.82 -13.54
C ILE A 64 -6.50 8.41 -14.55
N ILE A 65 -5.29 8.76 -14.09
CA ILE A 65 -4.24 9.38 -14.90
C ILE A 65 -3.07 8.41 -15.09
N GLY A 66 -2.72 7.66 -14.04
CA GLY A 66 -1.56 6.77 -14.02
C GLY A 66 -0.40 7.31 -13.20
N SER A 67 0.50 6.38 -12.81
CA SER A 67 1.66 6.71 -11.98
C SER A 67 2.64 7.66 -12.69
N GLY A 68 3.23 8.58 -11.93
CA GLY A 68 4.19 9.57 -12.42
C GLY A 68 3.57 10.80 -13.10
N THR A 69 2.48 10.65 -13.83
CA THR A 69 1.79 11.76 -14.52
C THR A 69 0.80 12.46 -13.59
N VAL A 70 0.12 11.72 -12.70
CA VAL A 70 -0.90 12.25 -11.80
C VAL A 70 -0.42 13.42 -10.95
N ASN A 71 0.79 13.36 -10.41
CA ASN A 71 1.37 14.45 -9.59
C ASN A 71 1.53 15.75 -10.40
N LYS A 72 1.97 15.65 -11.65
CA LYS A 72 2.18 16.81 -12.53
C LYS A 72 0.83 17.43 -12.93
N VAL A 73 -0.16 16.60 -13.25
CA VAL A 73 -1.51 17.07 -13.58
C VAL A 73 -2.19 17.68 -12.36
N PHE A 74 -2.07 17.07 -11.18
CA PHE A 74 -2.59 17.61 -9.94
C PHE A 74 -2.03 19.00 -9.63
N GLN A 75 -0.69 19.17 -9.72
CA GLN A 75 -0.05 20.47 -9.53
C GLN A 75 -0.52 21.52 -10.55
N ALA A 76 -0.69 21.11 -11.82
CA ALA A 76 -1.19 22.00 -12.85
C ALA A 76 -2.65 22.44 -12.59
N VAL A 77 -3.54 21.52 -12.17
CA VAL A 77 -4.92 21.86 -11.77
C VAL A 77 -4.91 22.78 -10.55
N GLN A 78 -4.09 22.45 -9.55
CA GLN A 78 -3.98 23.26 -8.33
C GLN A 78 -3.47 24.67 -8.61
N THR A 79 -2.53 24.83 -9.55
CA THR A 79 -2.04 26.16 -9.97
C THR A 79 -3.12 26.97 -10.68
N LEU A 80 -3.99 26.32 -11.46
CA LEU A 80 -5.11 26.99 -12.15
C LEU A 80 -6.22 27.41 -11.19
N MET A 81 -6.45 26.65 -10.11
CA MET A 81 -7.41 26.99 -9.04
C MET A 81 -6.90 28.09 -8.10
N LYS A 82 -5.57 28.26 -8.00
CA LYS A 82 -4.92 29.32 -7.24
C LYS A 82 -4.57 30.45 -8.20
N GLY A 83 -5.53 31.30 -8.53
CA GLY A 83 -5.21 32.65 -9.06
C GLY A 83 -4.38 33.39 -8.00
N ASP A 84 -3.07 33.62 -8.26
CA ASP A 84 -2.12 34.47 -7.52
C ASP A 84 -2.56 34.93 -6.12
N THR A 85 -2.43 34.10 -5.10
CA THR A 85 -2.27 34.53 -3.70
C THR A 85 -1.64 33.43 -2.84
N ASP A 86 -0.50 33.78 -2.30
CA ASP A 86 0.23 33.30 -1.11
C ASP A 86 0.06 31.89 -0.53
N GLU A 87 1.26 31.25 -0.39
CA GLU A 87 1.51 30.16 0.55
C GLU A 87 1.04 30.54 1.95
N HIS A 88 -0.02 29.92 2.42
CA HIS A 88 -0.23 29.49 3.80
C HIS A 88 -1.67 28.97 3.97
N THR A 89 -1.77 27.84 4.68
CA THR A 89 -3.01 27.33 5.30
C THR A 89 -3.90 26.45 4.44
N HIS A 90 -3.54 25.16 4.31
CA HIS A 90 -4.53 24.09 4.24
C HIS A 90 -4.61 23.38 5.59
N GLN A 91 -5.21 24.03 6.57
CA GLN A 91 -5.84 23.37 7.70
C GLN A 91 -7.35 23.40 7.50
N GLU A 92 -7.88 22.25 7.19
CA GLU A 92 -9.12 21.66 7.64
C GLU A 92 -10.36 22.55 7.82
N ASN A 93 -11.34 22.29 6.95
CA ASN A 93 -12.72 22.21 7.43
C ASN A 93 -13.33 20.85 7.05
N ASN A 94 -12.87 19.80 7.74
CA ASN A 94 -13.44 18.46 7.63
C ASN A 94 -14.64 18.33 8.57
N LYS A 95 -15.70 19.08 8.29
CA LYS A 95 -17.03 18.86 8.88
C LYS A 95 -17.98 18.24 7.86
N GLN A 96 -17.52 17.23 7.12
CA GLN A 96 -18.44 16.37 6.39
C GLN A 96 -18.92 15.22 7.26
N LYS A 97 -20.22 15.08 7.35
CA LYS A 97 -20.98 14.07 8.09
C LYS A 97 -20.40 12.69 7.80
N LYS A 98 -20.00 12.01 8.86
CA LYS A 98 -19.51 10.63 8.91
C LYS A 98 -20.57 9.65 8.37
N LYS A 99 -20.76 9.57 7.05
CA LYS A 99 -21.53 8.50 6.40
C LYS A 99 -20.56 7.38 6.04
N GLY A 100 -20.61 6.26 6.74
CA GLY A 100 -19.82 5.04 6.46
C GLY A 100 -19.70 4.15 7.70
N HIS A 101 -19.66 2.84 7.47
CA HIS A 101 -19.47 1.85 8.54
C HIS A 101 -18.13 2.10 9.25
N PRO A 102 -18.02 1.93 10.59
CA PRO A 102 -16.77 2.17 11.34
C PRO A 102 -15.55 1.47 10.75
N LEU A 103 -15.72 0.23 10.27
CA LEU A 103 -14.66 -0.53 9.61
C LEU A 103 -14.15 0.16 8.33
N GLN A 104 -15.04 0.69 7.51
CA GLN A 104 -14.69 1.43 6.29
C GLN A 104 -13.85 2.67 6.59
N ARG A 105 -14.20 3.41 7.66
CA ARG A 105 -13.45 4.58 8.11
C ARG A 105 -12.07 4.21 8.64
N PHE A 106 -11.96 3.11 9.39
CA PHE A 106 -10.68 2.60 9.89
C PHE A 106 -9.76 2.21 8.73
N VAL A 107 -10.26 1.46 7.76
CA VAL A 107 -9.52 1.05 6.57
C VAL A 107 -9.08 2.26 5.73
N LYS A 108 -9.98 3.24 5.51
CA LYS A 108 -9.63 4.48 4.82
C LYS A 108 -8.51 5.24 5.56
N MET A 109 -8.60 5.32 6.88
CA MET A 109 -7.56 5.95 7.71
C MET A 109 -6.20 5.27 7.51
N LEU A 110 -6.14 3.93 7.54
CA LEU A 110 -4.91 3.20 7.26
C LEU A 110 -4.39 3.47 5.85
N SER A 111 -5.25 3.43 4.84
CA SER A 111 -4.89 3.77 3.46
C SER A 111 -4.29 5.18 3.35
N ASP A 112 -4.92 6.18 3.96
CA ASP A 112 -4.45 7.57 3.93
C ASP A 112 -3.05 7.73 4.58
N ILE A 113 -2.73 6.89 5.57
CA ILE A 113 -1.42 6.89 6.24
C ILE A 113 -0.37 6.16 5.40
N PHE A 114 -0.71 5.01 4.80
CA PHE A 114 0.27 4.16 4.12
C PHE A 114 0.54 4.58 2.67
N VAL A 115 -0.43 5.11 1.93
CA VAL A 115 -0.26 5.51 0.52
C VAL A 115 0.95 6.43 0.30
N PRO A 116 1.21 7.47 1.11
CA PRO A 116 2.40 8.31 0.94
C PRO A 116 3.72 7.57 1.18
N ILE A 117 3.71 6.47 1.95
CA ILE A 117 4.90 5.69 2.34
C ILE A 117 5.21 4.59 1.33
N ILE A 118 4.22 4.16 0.52
CA ILE A 118 4.37 3.08 -0.46
C ILE A 118 5.64 3.20 -1.32
N PRO A 119 6.00 4.36 -1.90
CA PRO A 119 7.20 4.44 -2.75
C PRO A 119 8.48 4.05 -2.02
N ALA A 120 8.62 4.41 -0.74
CA ALA A 120 9.79 4.05 0.06
C ALA A 120 9.81 2.54 0.39
N ILE A 121 8.66 1.97 0.73
CA ILE A 121 8.52 0.53 1.02
C ILE A 121 8.84 -0.29 -0.23
N VAL A 122 8.29 0.10 -1.39
CA VAL A 122 8.53 -0.60 -2.67
C VAL A 122 9.99 -0.53 -3.08
N ALA A 123 10.62 0.64 -2.96
CA ALA A 123 12.05 0.78 -3.27
C ALA A 123 12.91 -0.11 -2.36
N GLY A 124 12.66 -0.10 -1.05
CA GLY A 124 13.33 -0.98 -0.09
C GLY A 124 13.10 -2.45 -0.39
N GLY A 125 11.87 -2.85 -0.70
CA GLY A 125 11.52 -4.23 -1.02
C GLY A 125 12.18 -4.74 -2.31
N LEU A 126 12.25 -3.94 -3.37
CA LEU A 126 12.96 -4.30 -4.61
C LEU A 126 14.47 -4.45 -4.36
N LEU A 127 15.06 -3.56 -3.58
CA LEU A 127 16.47 -3.67 -3.18
C LEU A 127 16.71 -4.91 -2.30
N MET A 128 15.77 -5.25 -1.41
CA MET A 128 15.84 -6.46 -0.60
C MET A 128 15.76 -7.72 -1.47
N GLY A 129 14.90 -7.73 -2.48
CA GLY A 129 14.85 -8.79 -3.48
C GLY A 129 16.18 -8.93 -4.25
N LEU A 130 16.79 -7.82 -4.66
CA LEU A 130 18.12 -7.82 -5.29
C LEU A 130 19.19 -8.39 -4.32
N ASN A 131 19.17 -7.97 -3.05
CA ASN A 131 20.06 -8.49 -2.04
C ASN A 131 19.87 -10.00 -1.82
N ASN A 132 18.63 -10.48 -1.81
CA ASN A 132 18.33 -11.92 -1.67
C ASN A 132 18.93 -12.74 -2.81
N ILE A 133 19.00 -12.22 -4.04
CA ILE A 133 19.68 -12.90 -5.15
C ILE A 133 21.16 -13.16 -4.83
N LEU A 134 21.79 -12.24 -4.12
CA LEU A 134 23.21 -12.34 -3.74
C LEU A 134 23.44 -13.21 -2.49
N THR A 135 22.48 -13.21 -1.57
CA THR A 135 22.67 -13.77 -0.22
C THR A 135 21.77 -14.96 0.12
N ALA A 136 20.92 -15.45 -0.79
CA ALA A 136 20.09 -16.62 -0.53
C ALA A 136 20.64 -17.87 -1.21
N LYS A 137 20.51 -19.02 -0.52
CA LYS A 137 20.81 -20.36 -1.07
C LYS A 137 19.71 -20.80 -2.05
N GLY A 138 20.04 -21.73 -2.93
CA GLY A 138 19.05 -22.35 -3.81
C GLY A 138 18.72 -21.56 -5.07
N ILE A 139 19.38 -20.41 -5.34
CA ILE A 139 19.18 -19.63 -6.56
C ILE A 139 20.12 -20.09 -7.68
N PHE A 140 21.42 -20.13 -7.40
CA PHE A 140 22.46 -20.53 -8.36
C PHE A 140 23.17 -21.81 -7.94
N SER A 141 23.16 -22.17 -6.66
CA SER A 141 23.72 -23.39 -6.09
C SER A 141 22.86 -23.83 -4.91
N GLU A 142 22.65 -25.15 -4.77
CA GLU A 142 21.86 -25.71 -3.67
C GLU A 142 22.50 -25.48 -2.29
N SER A 143 23.81 -25.33 -2.23
CA SER A 143 24.60 -25.29 -0.98
C SER A 143 25.25 -23.94 -0.69
N GLN A 144 25.48 -23.08 -1.69
CA GLN A 144 26.28 -21.87 -1.55
C GLN A 144 25.50 -20.62 -1.96
N TYR A 145 25.80 -19.48 -1.32
CA TYR A 145 25.36 -18.15 -1.74
C TYR A 145 26.25 -17.58 -2.84
N VAL A 146 25.77 -16.64 -3.62
CA VAL A 146 26.59 -15.92 -4.62
C VAL A 146 27.79 -15.24 -3.95
N VAL A 147 27.59 -14.61 -2.80
CA VAL A 147 28.67 -13.94 -2.03
C VAL A 147 29.71 -14.92 -1.46
N GLU A 148 29.38 -16.20 -1.25
CA GLU A 148 30.34 -17.23 -0.88
C GLU A 148 31.16 -17.69 -2.09
N MET A 149 30.52 -17.85 -3.25
CA MET A 149 31.19 -18.20 -4.50
C MET A 149 32.07 -17.07 -5.03
N TYR A 150 31.66 -15.84 -4.83
CA TYR A 150 32.31 -14.63 -5.31
C TYR A 150 32.42 -13.59 -4.19
N PRO A 151 33.43 -13.70 -3.30
CA PRO A 151 33.58 -12.82 -2.11
C PRO A 151 33.65 -11.32 -2.42
N HIS A 152 34.03 -10.94 -3.63
CA HIS A 152 34.05 -9.52 -4.04
C HIS A 152 32.67 -8.85 -3.99
N PHE A 153 31.58 -9.61 -4.04
CA PHE A 153 30.22 -9.09 -3.91
C PHE A 153 29.75 -8.94 -2.46
N ALA A 154 30.51 -9.42 -1.47
CA ALA A 154 30.07 -9.40 -0.07
C ALA A 154 29.85 -7.97 0.47
N GLU A 155 30.79 -7.06 0.20
CA GLU A 155 30.68 -5.65 0.61
C GLU A 155 29.55 -4.94 -0.12
N PHE A 156 29.39 -5.20 -1.42
CA PHE A 156 28.29 -4.67 -2.21
C PHE A 156 26.94 -5.18 -1.69
N ALA A 157 26.79 -6.47 -1.42
CA ALA A 157 25.58 -7.03 -0.83
C ALA A 157 25.27 -6.42 0.55
N SER A 158 26.31 -6.22 1.39
CA SER A 158 26.15 -5.55 2.68
C SER A 158 25.64 -4.13 2.53
N MET A 159 26.18 -3.36 1.57
CA MET A 159 25.73 -1.99 1.28
C MET A 159 24.26 -1.98 0.78
N ILE A 160 23.92 -2.86 -0.18
CA ILE A 160 22.55 -3.00 -0.67
C ILE A 160 21.58 -3.38 0.46
N ASN A 161 22.00 -4.26 1.37
CA ASN A 161 21.19 -4.64 2.52
C ASN A 161 20.84 -3.44 3.42
N ILE A 162 21.77 -2.52 3.64
CA ILE A 162 21.52 -1.28 4.39
C ILE A 162 20.48 -0.44 3.65
N PHE A 163 20.61 -0.22 2.34
CA PHE A 163 19.65 0.56 1.55
C PHE A 163 18.26 -0.09 1.54
N ALA A 164 18.22 -1.42 1.42
CA ALA A 164 16.99 -2.20 1.37
C ALA A 164 16.25 -2.21 2.71
N SER A 165 16.98 -2.42 3.81
CA SER A 165 16.38 -2.57 5.14
C SER A 165 15.99 -1.25 5.80
N ALA A 166 16.61 -0.12 5.41
CA ALA A 166 16.40 1.18 6.06
C ALA A 166 14.91 1.61 6.08
N PRO A 167 14.13 1.55 4.99
CA PRO A 167 12.71 1.93 5.02
C PRO A 167 11.88 1.09 6.00
N PHE A 168 12.24 -0.17 6.22
CA PHE A 168 11.55 -1.07 7.14
C PHE A 168 12.01 -0.87 8.59
N ALA A 169 13.30 -0.77 8.82
CA ALA A 169 13.86 -0.51 10.15
C ALA A 169 13.39 0.84 10.71
N LEU A 170 13.30 1.87 9.85
CA LEU A 170 12.88 3.22 10.19
C LEU A 170 11.38 3.48 9.90
N LEU A 171 10.61 2.43 9.65
CA LEU A 171 9.18 2.52 9.34
C LEU A 171 8.38 3.34 10.37
N PRO A 172 8.63 3.25 11.69
CA PRO A 172 7.97 4.10 12.68
C PRO A 172 8.15 5.60 12.44
N ILE A 173 9.26 6.04 11.85
CA ILE A 173 9.47 7.46 11.50
C ILE A 173 8.53 7.85 10.35
N LEU A 174 8.44 7.02 9.31
CA LEU A 174 7.59 7.27 8.15
C LEU A 174 6.10 7.25 8.53
N ILE A 175 5.70 6.25 9.31
CA ILE A 175 4.33 6.14 9.85
C ILE A 175 4.03 7.31 10.77
N GLY A 176 4.93 7.64 11.69
CA GLY A 176 4.76 8.74 12.63
C GLY A 176 4.51 10.07 11.93
N PHE A 177 5.31 10.38 10.89
CA PHE A 177 5.10 11.56 10.06
C PHE A 177 3.74 11.58 9.37
N SER A 178 3.41 10.51 8.66
CA SER A 178 2.18 10.42 7.88
C SER A 178 0.93 10.36 8.77
N ALA A 179 0.97 9.59 9.87
CA ALA A 179 -0.12 9.43 10.81
C ALA A 179 -0.39 10.72 11.60
N ALA A 180 0.66 11.43 12.07
CA ALA A 180 0.48 12.72 12.75
C ALA A 180 -0.24 13.72 11.86
N LYS A 181 0.17 13.84 10.59
CA LYS A 181 -0.51 14.67 9.59
C LYS A 181 -1.98 14.25 9.43
N ARG A 182 -2.25 12.94 9.31
CA ARG A 182 -3.61 12.40 9.16
C ARG A 182 -4.48 12.62 10.40
N PHE A 183 -3.90 12.58 11.60
CA PHE A 183 -4.60 12.83 12.86
C PHE A 183 -4.69 14.32 13.20
N GLY A 184 -4.15 15.21 12.35
CA GLY A 184 -4.17 16.66 12.53
C GLY A 184 -3.24 17.17 13.66
N GLY A 185 -2.14 16.48 13.87
CA GLY A 185 -1.00 16.90 14.69
C GLY A 185 0.19 17.35 13.83
N ASN A 186 1.28 17.75 14.46
CA ASN A 186 2.50 18.13 13.75
C ASN A 186 3.24 16.90 13.22
N ALA A 187 3.44 16.85 11.90
CA ALA A 187 4.07 15.71 11.22
C ALA A 187 5.52 15.48 11.67
N PHE A 188 6.27 16.54 11.97
CA PHE A 188 7.66 16.42 12.43
C PHE A 188 7.75 15.91 13.87
N LEU A 189 6.77 16.25 14.73
CA LEU A 189 6.67 15.63 16.06
C LEU A 189 6.35 14.15 15.97
N GLY A 190 5.48 13.77 15.01
CA GLY A 190 5.23 12.36 14.72
C GLY A 190 6.47 11.60 14.25
N ALA A 191 7.27 12.21 13.37
CA ALA A 191 8.56 11.66 12.94
C ALA A 191 9.56 11.54 14.11
N ALA A 192 9.64 12.56 14.97
CA ALA A 192 10.49 12.56 16.15
C ALA A 192 10.10 11.44 17.13
N LEU A 193 8.80 11.25 17.38
CA LEU A 193 8.31 10.11 18.17
C LEU A 193 8.70 8.77 17.55
N GLY A 194 8.53 8.62 16.23
CA GLY A 194 8.97 7.43 15.50
C GLY A 194 10.47 7.18 15.63
N ALA A 195 11.29 8.23 15.57
CA ALA A 195 12.74 8.15 15.78
C ALA A 195 13.10 7.70 17.22
N ILE A 196 12.38 8.21 18.24
CA ILE A 196 12.53 7.75 19.62
C ILE A 196 12.21 6.24 19.72
N MET A 197 11.16 5.78 19.04
CA MET A 197 10.72 4.38 19.06
C MET A 197 11.71 3.41 18.39
N VAL A 198 12.59 3.88 17.51
CA VAL A 198 13.60 3.05 16.82
C VAL A 198 15.04 3.47 17.15
N HIS A 199 15.22 4.19 18.26
CA HIS A 199 16.53 4.71 18.65
C HIS A 199 17.56 3.57 18.81
N PRO A 200 18.81 3.73 18.30
CA PRO A 200 19.81 2.65 18.31
C PRO A 200 20.26 2.18 19.71
N ALA A 201 20.06 2.98 20.73
CA ALA A 201 20.34 2.60 22.13
C ALA A 201 19.29 1.60 22.69
N LEU A 202 18.17 1.37 21.99
CA LEU A 202 17.19 0.37 22.36
C LEU A 202 17.59 -1.00 21.80
N MET A 203 17.20 -2.07 22.47
CA MET A 203 17.27 -3.42 21.89
C MET A 203 16.48 -3.43 20.58
N ASN A 204 17.06 -3.99 19.51
CA ASN A 204 16.38 -4.03 18.22
C ASN A 204 15.07 -4.82 18.31
N GLY A 205 13.97 -4.23 17.82
CA GLY A 205 12.63 -4.84 17.86
C GLY A 205 12.53 -6.15 17.09
N TYR A 206 13.36 -6.38 16.07
CA TYR A 206 13.42 -7.64 15.34
C TYR A 206 14.07 -8.77 16.15
N ALA A 207 14.99 -8.46 17.08
CA ALA A 207 15.62 -9.45 17.93
C ALA A 207 14.77 -9.82 19.17
N TYR A 208 13.73 -9.03 19.45
CA TYR A 208 12.93 -9.22 20.67
C TYR A 208 12.15 -10.56 20.74
N PRO A 209 11.48 -11.04 19.66
CA PRO A 209 10.80 -12.34 19.68
C PRO A 209 11.76 -13.52 19.94
N GLU A 210 12.95 -13.48 19.33
CA GLU A 210 13.98 -14.51 19.51
C GLU A 210 14.52 -14.51 20.95
N ALA A 211 14.83 -13.33 21.49
CA ALA A 211 15.28 -13.17 22.88
C ALA A 211 14.24 -13.70 23.89
N LEU A 212 12.94 -13.47 23.64
CA LEU A 212 11.88 -14.05 24.48
C LEU A 212 11.85 -15.58 24.42
N THR A 213 12.06 -16.17 23.24
CA THR A 213 12.02 -17.61 23.03
C THR A 213 13.25 -18.29 23.66
N ASN A 214 14.42 -17.67 23.53
CA ASN A 214 15.68 -18.19 24.10
C ASN A 214 15.83 -17.93 25.59
N GLY A 215 14.99 -17.05 26.19
CA GLY A 215 15.14 -16.62 27.57
C GLY A 215 16.30 -15.64 27.79
N ASP A 216 16.75 -14.93 26.74
CA ASP A 216 17.82 -13.95 26.82
C ASP A 216 17.43 -12.74 27.66
N PRO A 217 18.38 -12.08 28.36
CA PRO A 217 18.08 -10.92 29.18
C PRO A 217 17.63 -9.72 28.35
N ILE A 218 16.42 -9.20 28.63
CA ILE A 218 15.89 -8.01 27.99
C ILE A 218 16.29 -6.77 28.81
N PRO A 219 17.00 -5.78 28.23
CA PRO A 219 17.42 -4.57 28.95
C PRO A 219 16.19 -3.79 29.44
N ARG A 220 16.30 -3.19 30.63
CA ARG A 220 15.17 -2.49 31.29
C ARG A 220 15.62 -1.21 31.96
N TRP A 221 14.76 -0.19 31.94
CA TRP A 221 14.87 0.97 32.83
C TRP A 221 14.14 0.70 34.13
N HIS A 222 14.75 1.12 35.23
CA HIS A 222 14.13 1.10 36.57
C HIS A 222 13.89 2.54 36.99
N ILE A 223 12.66 3.05 36.81
CA ILE A 223 12.29 4.45 37.05
C ILE A 223 11.12 4.47 38.03
N LEU A 224 11.29 5.10 39.18
CA LEU A 224 10.23 5.25 40.20
C LEU A 224 9.55 3.92 40.59
N GLY A 225 10.31 2.82 40.65
CA GLY A 225 9.76 1.50 40.97
C GLY A 225 9.11 0.76 39.78
N LEU A 226 9.03 1.40 38.62
CA LEU A 226 8.54 0.78 37.39
C LEU A 226 9.70 0.16 36.61
N SER A 227 9.48 -1.05 36.07
CA SER A 227 10.44 -1.75 35.23
C SER A 227 9.97 -1.72 33.77
N ILE A 228 10.60 -0.92 32.95
CA ILE A 228 10.22 -0.64 31.56
C ILE A 228 11.23 -1.27 30.61
N ALA A 229 10.77 -2.11 29.68
CA ALA A 229 11.64 -2.75 28.69
C ALA A 229 12.23 -1.75 27.69
N GLN A 230 13.56 -1.78 27.48
CA GLN A 230 14.28 -0.95 26.52
C GLN A 230 14.27 -1.61 25.14
N VAL A 231 13.10 -1.81 24.56
CA VAL A 231 12.93 -2.51 23.29
C VAL A 231 12.36 -1.58 22.23
N GLY A 232 13.02 -1.51 21.09
CA GLY A 232 12.59 -0.72 19.95
C GLY A 232 11.37 -1.30 19.24
N TYR A 233 10.82 -0.52 18.31
CA TYR A 233 9.61 -0.85 17.57
C TYR A 233 9.88 -0.90 16.05
N GLN A 234 11.08 -1.31 15.64
CA GLN A 234 11.45 -1.49 14.24
C GLN A 234 10.44 -2.41 13.55
N GLY A 235 9.97 -2.02 12.36
CA GLY A 235 8.97 -2.75 11.58
C GLY A 235 7.55 -2.80 12.16
N GLN A 236 7.30 -2.23 13.35
CA GLN A 236 6.01 -2.37 14.02
C GLN A 236 5.06 -1.20 13.71
N VAL A 237 3.89 -1.56 13.22
CA VAL A 237 2.88 -0.60 12.76
C VAL A 237 1.94 -0.15 13.89
N LEU A 238 1.32 -1.09 14.60
CA LEU A 238 0.30 -0.79 15.60
C LEU A 238 0.79 0.10 16.74
N PRO A 239 1.96 -0.18 17.36
CA PRO A 239 2.51 0.71 18.39
C PRO A 239 2.67 2.14 17.89
N THR A 240 3.19 2.30 16.67
CA THR A 240 3.46 3.63 16.10
C THR A 240 2.17 4.38 15.80
N LEU A 241 1.16 3.72 15.23
CA LEU A 241 -0.13 4.35 14.94
C LEU A 241 -0.82 4.86 16.20
N VAL A 242 -0.89 4.01 17.23
CA VAL A 242 -1.56 4.38 18.49
C VAL A 242 -0.78 5.45 19.23
N ALA A 243 0.54 5.34 19.32
CA ALA A 243 1.39 6.36 19.92
C ALA A 243 1.24 7.71 19.21
N THR A 244 1.27 7.73 17.87
CA THR A 244 1.11 8.94 17.09
C THR A 244 -0.29 9.56 17.23
N TYR A 245 -1.33 8.72 17.35
CA TYR A 245 -2.68 9.21 17.64
C TYR A 245 -2.74 9.92 19.00
N ILE A 246 -2.15 9.31 20.03
CA ILE A 246 -2.05 9.92 21.39
C ILE A 246 -1.27 11.23 21.31
N LEU A 247 -0.12 11.26 20.62
CA LEU A 247 0.66 12.48 20.41
C LEU A 247 -0.19 13.60 19.82
N ALA A 248 -0.93 13.32 18.74
CA ALA A 248 -1.76 14.31 18.09
C ALA A 248 -2.90 14.82 18.98
N GLN A 249 -3.50 13.96 19.82
CA GLN A 249 -4.53 14.40 20.78
C GLN A 249 -3.92 15.23 21.93
N LEU A 250 -2.78 14.83 22.47
CA LEU A 250 -2.08 15.59 23.52
C LEU A 250 -1.62 16.95 22.99
N GLU A 251 -1.04 17.02 21.79
CA GLU A 251 -0.65 18.28 21.16
C GLU A 251 -1.86 19.23 21.06
N LYS A 252 -3.01 18.75 20.54
CA LYS A 252 -4.24 19.53 20.45
C LYS A 252 -4.78 19.96 21.81
N GLY A 253 -4.66 19.11 22.82
CA GLY A 253 -5.08 19.41 24.17
C GLY A 253 -4.20 20.50 24.82
N LEU A 254 -2.88 20.34 24.72
CA LEU A 254 -1.89 21.27 25.27
C LEU A 254 -2.00 22.66 24.63
N ARG A 255 -2.20 22.76 23.32
CA ARG A 255 -2.42 24.06 22.63
C ARG A 255 -3.63 24.87 23.15
N ARG A 256 -4.56 24.23 23.85
CA ARG A 256 -5.73 24.92 24.46
C ARG A 256 -5.45 25.46 25.86
N VAL A 257 -4.42 24.91 26.53
CA VAL A 257 -4.10 25.20 27.92
C VAL A 257 -2.84 26.02 28.04
N VAL A 258 -1.86 25.79 27.18
CA VAL A 258 -0.58 26.49 27.18
C VAL A 258 -0.75 27.92 26.65
N PRO A 259 -0.25 28.95 27.35
CA PRO A 259 -0.27 30.33 26.85
C PRO A 259 0.43 30.46 25.50
N THR A 260 -0.12 31.26 24.58
CA THR A 260 0.35 31.45 23.21
C THR A 260 1.84 31.76 23.10
N VAL A 261 2.37 32.54 24.05
CA VAL A 261 3.80 32.92 24.09
C VAL A 261 4.72 31.71 24.33
N LEU A 262 4.24 30.68 25.03
CA LEU A 262 5.00 29.48 25.38
C LEU A 262 4.61 28.28 24.55
N ASP A 263 3.59 28.41 23.69
CA ASP A 263 3.02 27.27 22.93
C ASP A 263 4.06 26.55 22.07
N ASN A 264 4.89 27.30 21.35
CA ASN A 264 5.91 26.72 20.47
C ASN A 264 7.05 26.00 21.22
N LEU A 265 7.20 26.24 22.54
CA LEU A 265 8.22 25.62 23.38
C LEU A 265 7.63 24.46 24.19
N LEU A 266 6.56 24.74 24.95
CA LEU A 266 6.04 23.80 25.95
C LEU A 266 5.15 22.72 25.34
N THR A 267 4.35 23.05 24.34
CA THR A 267 3.46 22.07 23.69
C THR A 267 4.23 20.92 23.06
N PRO A 268 5.23 21.13 22.18
CA PRO A 268 6.00 20.03 21.62
C PRO A 268 6.80 19.26 22.68
N LEU A 269 7.38 19.96 23.67
CA LEU A 269 8.13 19.34 24.75
C LEU A 269 7.27 18.35 25.54
N PHE A 270 6.13 18.81 26.07
CA PHE A 270 5.26 17.95 26.88
C PHE A 270 4.53 16.91 26.05
N ALA A 271 4.12 17.22 24.81
CA ALA A 271 3.49 16.25 23.94
C ALA A 271 4.43 15.05 23.64
N ILE A 272 5.69 15.31 23.28
CA ILE A 272 6.69 14.26 23.05
C ILE A 272 7.01 13.51 24.34
N LEU A 273 7.33 14.22 25.44
CA LEU A 273 7.75 13.62 26.69
C LEU A 273 6.68 12.66 27.24
N ILE A 274 5.44 13.14 27.34
CA ILE A 274 4.31 12.34 27.86
C ILE A 274 4.03 11.18 26.94
N THR A 275 3.97 11.40 25.61
CA THR A 275 3.68 10.33 24.66
C THR A 275 4.77 9.27 24.63
N ALA A 276 6.05 9.65 24.63
CA ALA A 276 7.16 8.71 24.63
C ALA A 276 7.13 7.84 25.89
N PHE A 277 6.92 8.46 27.07
CA PHE A 277 6.81 7.73 28.33
C PHE A 277 5.64 6.74 28.32
N LEU A 278 4.44 7.18 27.93
CA LEU A 278 3.26 6.32 27.78
C LEU A 278 3.49 5.19 26.76
N THR A 279 4.24 5.48 25.69
CA THR A 279 4.55 4.50 24.65
C THR A 279 5.39 3.36 25.21
N PHE A 280 6.47 3.63 25.91
CA PHE A 280 7.31 2.55 26.43
C PHE A 280 6.68 1.83 27.63
N LEU A 281 5.87 2.54 28.43
CA LEU A 281 5.27 1.99 29.65
C LEU A 281 4.06 1.10 29.35
N PHE A 282 3.13 1.55 28.48
CA PHE A 282 1.84 0.89 28.27
C PHE A 282 1.51 0.63 26.81
N VAL A 283 1.51 1.69 25.98
CA VAL A 283 0.97 1.62 24.63
C VAL A 283 1.74 0.64 23.76
N GLY A 284 3.06 0.76 23.79
CA GLY A 284 3.94 -0.09 23.00
C GLY A 284 3.85 -1.56 23.36
N PRO A 285 4.06 -1.98 24.61
CA PRO A 285 3.92 -3.38 25.01
C PRO A 285 2.53 -3.96 24.69
N LEU A 286 1.44 -3.23 25.00
CA LEU A 286 0.09 -3.69 24.73
C LEU A 286 -0.19 -3.88 23.24
N THR A 287 0.17 -2.87 22.43
CA THR A 287 -0.08 -2.92 20.97
C THR A 287 0.86 -3.87 20.26
N ARG A 288 2.08 -4.09 20.76
CA ARG A 288 2.99 -5.15 20.26
C ARG A 288 2.37 -6.52 20.47
N THR A 289 1.86 -6.82 21.68
CA THR A 289 1.19 -8.07 21.97
C THR A 289 -0.05 -8.25 21.10
N ALA A 290 -0.87 -7.21 20.93
CA ALA A 290 -2.02 -7.24 20.02
C ALA A 290 -1.58 -7.48 18.57
N GLY A 291 -0.45 -6.89 18.13
CA GLY A 291 0.16 -7.15 16.83
C GLY A 291 0.55 -8.60 16.63
N PHE A 292 1.17 -9.22 17.63
CA PHE A 292 1.52 -10.65 17.58
C PHE A 292 0.26 -11.52 17.47
N TRP A 293 -0.77 -11.28 18.27
CA TRP A 293 -2.03 -12.03 18.18
C TRP A 293 -2.71 -11.87 16.81
N LEU A 294 -2.69 -10.67 16.24
CA LEU A 294 -3.22 -10.44 14.89
C LEU A 294 -2.44 -11.25 13.84
N THR A 295 -1.10 -11.20 13.90
CA THR A 295 -0.22 -11.92 12.98
C THR A 295 -0.40 -13.43 13.11
N ASP A 296 -0.47 -13.95 14.36
CA ASP A 296 -0.69 -15.37 14.65
C ASP A 296 -2.06 -15.84 14.15
N GLY A 297 -3.10 -15.05 14.41
CA GLY A 297 -4.45 -15.37 13.95
C GLY A 297 -4.56 -15.40 12.42
N LEU A 298 -3.94 -14.46 11.72
CA LEU A 298 -3.93 -14.42 10.26
C LEU A 298 -3.10 -15.56 9.68
N THR A 299 -1.95 -15.87 10.27
CA THR A 299 -1.11 -17.00 9.84
C THR A 299 -1.83 -18.33 10.03
N TRP A 300 -2.48 -18.51 11.20
CA TRP A 300 -3.30 -19.69 11.47
C TRP A 300 -4.44 -19.84 10.46
N LEU A 301 -5.16 -18.75 10.19
CA LEU A 301 -6.26 -18.74 9.21
C LEU A 301 -5.77 -19.13 7.81
N TYR A 302 -4.61 -18.61 7.38
CA TYR A 302 -4.00 -18.94 6.09
C TYR A 302 -3.56 -20.41 6.04
N GLU A 303 -2.87 -20.88 7.08
CA GLU A 303 -2.34 -22.25 7.13
C GLU A 303 -3.46 -23.29 7.23
N THR A 304 -4.54 -23.01 7.97
CA THR A 304 -5.71 -23.87 8.09
C THR A 304 -6.60 -23.81 6.84
N GLY A 305 -6.79 -22.64 6.28
CA GLY A 305 -7.60 -22.42 5.08
C GLY A 305 -6.97 -22.99 3.80
N GLY A 306 -5.64 -23.07 3.74
CA GLY A 306 -4.90 -23.65 2.63
C GLY A 306 -5.38 -23.15 1.26
N ALA A 307 -5.57 -24.09 0.32
CA ALA A 307 -6.04 -23.76 -1.03
C ALA A 307 -7.41 -23.07 -1.06
N VAL A 308 -8.34 -23.46 -0.18
CA VAL A 308 -9.69 -22.87 -0.12
C VAL A 308 -9.63 -21.44 0.35
N GLY A 309 -8.86 -21.16 1.42
CA GLY A 309 -8.63 -19.80 1.91
C GLY A 309 -7.99 -18.90 0.85
N GLY A 310 -6.97 -19.42 0.16
CA GLY A 310 -6.32 -18.74 -0.95
C GLY A 310 -7.28 -18.48 -2.14
N PHE A 311 -8.11 -19.45 -2.49
CA PHE A 311 -9.13 -19.29 -3.54
C PHE A 311 -10.09 -18.14 -3.20
N LEU A 312 -10.68 -18.15 -2.02
CA LEU A 312 -11.62 -17.12 -1.60
C LEU A 312 -10.95 -15.75 -1.51
N PHE A 313 -9.76 -15.65 -0.93
CA PHE A 313 -9.06 -14.38 -0.84
C PHE A 313 -8.68 -13.84 -2.22
N GLY A 314 -8.16 -14.68 -3.12
CA GLY A 314 -7.86 -14.31 -4.50
C GLY A 314 -9.10 -13.90 -5.31
N LEU A 315 -10.26 -14.55 -5.08
CA LEU A 315 -11.53 -14.20 -5.71
C LEU A 315 -11.99 -12.78 -5.32
N PHE A 316 -11.87 -12.43 -4.03
CA PHE A 316 -12.34 -11.15 -3.52
C PHE A 316 -11.28 -10.06 -3.51
N TYR A 317 -10.02 -10.37 -3.84
CA TYR A 317 -8.94 -9.38 -3.81
C TYR A 317 -9.20 -8.19 -4.75
N ALA A 318 -9.62 -8.45 -5.99
CA ALA A 318 -9.93 -7.38 -6.94
C ALA A 318 -11.10 -6.48 -6.51
N PRO A 319 -12.24 -6.98 -6.00
CA PRO A 319 -13.25 -6.16 -5.31
C PRO A 319 -12.69 -5.30 -4.16
N ILE A 320 -11.78 -5.85 -3.35
CA ILE A 320 -11.12 -5.09 -2.27
C ILE A 320 -10.24 -3.97 -2.84
N VAL A 321 -9.54 -4.24 -3.95
CA VAL A 321 -8.72 -3.22 -4.64
C VAL A 321 -9.58 -2.06 -5.15
N ILE A 322 -10.77 -2.32 -5.70
CA ILE A 322 -11.69 -1.26 -6.17
C ILE A 322 -12.03 -0.29 -5.04
N THR A 323 -12.24 -0.78 -3.84
CA THR A 323 -12.56 0.07 -2.68
C THR A 323 -11.35 0.85 -2.15
N GLY A 324 -10.13 0.56 -2.62
CA GLY A 324 -8.88 1.13 -2.10
C GLY A 324 -8.44 0.52 -0.77
N MET A 325 -9.17 -0.46 -0.23
CA MET A 325 -8.89 -1.09 1.06
C MET A 325 -7.61 -1.93 1.07
N HIS A 326 -7.15 -2.41 -0.10
CA HIS A 326 -5.92 -3.21 -0.23
C HIS A 326 -4.67 -2.49 0.30
N HIS A 327 -4.64 -1.16 0.31
CA HIS A 327 -3.54 -0.40 0.90
C HIS A 327 -3.39 -0.59 2.42
N SER A 328 -4.45 -1.00 3.11
CA SER A 328 -4.37 -1.34 4.53
C SER A 328 -3.66 -2.67 4.79
N PHE A 329 -3.60 -3.54 3.77
CA PHE A 329 -2.87 -4.81 3.89
C PHE A 329 -1.36 -4.61 4.04
N ILE A 330 -0.81 -3.48 3.57
CA ILE A 330 0.61 -3.15 3.76
C ILE A 330 1.00 -3.16 5.23
N ALA A 331 0.11 -2.69 6.11
CA ALA A 331 0.33 -2.75 7.55
C ALA A 331 0.47 -4.19 8.07
N ILE A 332 -0.38 -5.10 7.57
CA ILE A 332 -0.37 -6.52 7.92
C ILE A 332 0.86 -7.20 7.30
N GLU A 333 1.12 -6.97 6.03
CA GLU A 333 2.28 -7.53 5.32
C GLU A 333 3.60 -7.12 5.97
N THR A 334 3.71 -5.85 6.38
CA THR A 334 4.89 -5.36 7.08
C THR A 334 5.06 -6.07 8.45
N ALA A 335 3.97 -6.31 9.17
CA ALA A 335 4.02 -7.04 10.43
C ALA A 335 4.40 -8.52 10.24
N LEU A 336 3.89 -9.17 9.18
CA LEU A 336 4.26 -10.54 8.83
C LEU A 336 5.74 -10.67 8.46
N ILE A 337 6.27 -9.70 7.70
CA ILE A 337 7.69 -9.68 7.29
C ILE A 337 8.60 -9.27 8.45
N ALA A 338 8.13 -8.46 9.39
CA ALA A 338 8.91 -8.08 10.57
C ALA A 338 9.27 -9.27 11.47
N ASP A 339 8.51 -10.36 11.42
CA ASP A 339 8.73 -11.58 12.19
C ASP A 339 8.87 -12.81 11.29
N LEU A 340 9.84 -12.75 10.37
CA LEU A 340 10.10 -13.83 9.39
C LEU A 340 10.38 -15.17 10.04
N ALA A 341 11.06 -15.20 11.19
CA ALA A 341 11.39 -16.42 11.91
C ALA A 341 10.13 -17.20 12.30
N LYS A 342 9.05 -16.50 12.68
CA LYS A 342 7.79 -17.11 13.10
C LYS A 342 6.82 -17.31 11.95
N THR A 343 6.67 -16.31 11.10
CA THR A 343 5.62 -16.26 10.05
C THR A 343 6.08 -16.90 8.74
N GLY A 344 7.38 -16.94 8.48
CA GLY A 344 7.99 -17.27 7.19
C GLY A 344 7.73 -16.22 6.10
N GLY A 345 7.07 -15.10 6.41
CA GLY A 345 6.80 -13.99 5.50
C GLY A 345 5.32 -13.73 5.21
N SER A 346 5.05 -12.81 4.28
CA SER A 346 3.69 -12.44 3.87
C SER A 346 3.11 -13.44 2.87
N PHE A 347 1.92 -13.94 3.15
CA PHE A 347 1.10 -14.72 2.21
C PHE A 347 0.20 -13.81 1.35
N ILE A 348 -0.01 -12.57 1.75
CA ILE A 348 -0.87 -11.62 1.05
C ILE A 348 -0.25 -11.20 -0.27
N PHE A 349 1.06 -10.92 -0.28
CA PHE A 349 1.79 -10.49 -1.45
C PHE A 349 1.71 -11.47 -2.65
N PRO A 350 1.93 -12.79 -2.48
CA PRO A 350 1.73 -13.76 -3.57
C PRO A 350 0.30 -13.73 -4.12
N ILE A 351 -0.72 -13.62 -3.28
CA ILE A 351 -2.12 -13.54 -3.70
C ILE A 351 -2.40 -12.25 -4.47
N ALA A 352 -1.87 -11.11 -4.01
CA ALA A 352 -1.93 -9.84 -4.73
C ALA A 352 -1.30 -9.95 -6.13
N ALA A 353 -0.16 -10.64 -6.23
CA ALA A 353 0.50 -10.87 -7.51
C ALA A 353 -0.34 -11.76 -8.45
N MET A 354 -1.02 -12.80 -7.96
CA MET A 354 -1.95 -13.60 -8.76
C MET A 354 -3.09 -12.73 -9.30
N SER A 355 -3.61 -11.80 -8.49
CA SER A 355 -4.62 -10.85 -8.94
C SER A 355 -4.08 -9.91 -10.03
N ASN A 356 -2.84 -9.41 -9.90
CA ASN A 356 -2.24 -8.55 -10.91
C ASN A 356 -2.06 -9.28 -12.25
N MET A 357 -1.58 -10.53 -12.21
CA MET A 357 -1.45 -11.38 -13.40
C MET A 357 -2.79 -11.62 -14.06
N ALA A 358 -3.83 -11.92 -13.28
CA ALA A 358 -5.17 -12.17 -13.76
C ALA A 358 -5.82 -10.92 -14.39
N GLN A 359 -5.65 -9.73 -13.78
CA GLN A 359 -6.13 -8.47 -14.33
C GLN A 359 -5.46 -8.13 -15.66
N GLY A 360 -4.14 -8.35 -15.76
CA GLY A 360 -3.38 -8.17 -16.99
C GLY A 360 -3.84 -9.12 -18.09
N ALA A 361 -4.00 -10.40 -17.78
CA ALA A 361 -4.46 -11.42 -18.72
C ALA A 361 -5.88 -11.14 -19.25
N ALA A 362 -6.80 -10.71 -18.37
CA ALA A 362 -8.15 -10.35 -18.79
C ALA A 362 -8.16 -9.14 -19.74
N ALA A 363 -7.35 -8.11 -19.47
CA ALA A 363 -7.21 -6.96 -20.35
C ALA A 363 -6.58 -7.33 -21.69
N LEU A 364 -5.56 -8.21 -21.71
CA LEU A 364 -4.97 -8.72 -22.94
C LEU A 364 -5.96 -9.60 -23.73
N ALA A 365 -6.78 -10.43 -23.06
CA ALA A 365 -7.84 -11.16 -23.74
C ALA A 365 -8.87 -10.21 -24.38
N ALA A 366 -9.25 -9.15 -23.67
CA ALA A 366 -10.12 -8.11 -24.21
C ALA A 366 -9.50 -7.40 -25.43
N PHE A 367 -8.20 -7.17 -25.45
CA PHE A 367 -7.48 -6.60 -26.61
C PHE A 367 -7.72 -7.41 -27.88
N PHE A 368 -7.71 -8.75 -27.81
CA PHE A 368 -7.99 -9.62 -28.98
C PHE A 368 -9.46 -9.63 -29.38
N LEU A 369 -10.36 -9.36 -28.45
CA LEU A 369 -11.81 -9.38 -28.68
C LEU A 369 -12.36 -8.05 -29.21
N ILE A 370 -11.72 -6.90 -28.89
CA ILE A 370 -12.13 -5.57 -29.34
C ILE A 370 -11.80 -5.41 -30.82
N LYS A 371 -12.82 -5.19 -31.65
CA LYS A 371 -12.68 -5.08 -33.12
C LYS A 371 -12.73 -3.66 -33.63
N GLN A 372 -13.71 -2.87 -33.20
CA GLN A 372 -14.00 -1.55 -33.80
C GLN A 372 -13.39 -0.40 -32.98
N ASN A 373 -13.41 -0.47 -31.66
CA ASN A 373 -12.91 0.61 -30.80
C ASN A 373 -11.39 0.56 -30.65
N GLN A 374 -10.67 1.16 -31.60
CA GLN A 374 -9.19 1.19 -31.61
C GLN A 374 -8.58 1.88 -30.37
N LYS A 375 -9.26 2.90 -29.81
CA LYS A 375 -8.82 3.57 -28.59
C LYS A 375 -8.86 2.61 -27.40
N LEU A 376 -9.97 1.92 -27.19
CA LEU A 376 -10.10 0.94 -26.10
C LEU A 376 -9.14 -0.25 -26.31
N LYS A 377 -8.93 -0.68 -27.54
CA LYS A 377 -7.97 -1.73 -27.89
C LYS A 377 -6.55 -1.34 -27.51
N GLY A 378 -6.10 -0.11 -27.81
CA GLY A 378 -4.80 0.41 -27.42
C GLY A 378 -4.65 0.50 -25.89
N VAL A 379 -5.70 0.96 -25.19
CA VAL A 379 -5.71 0.97 -23.72
C VAL A 379 -5.61 -0.46 -23.17
N ALA A 380 -6.31 -1.44 -23.74
CA ALA A 380 -6.32 -2.82 -23.26
C ALA A 380 -4.92 -3.47 -23.35
N SER A 381 -4.18 -3.23 -24.44
CA SER A 381 -2.83 -3.78 -24.60
C SER A 381 -1.85 -3.15 -23.60
N ALA A 382 -1.78 -1.81 -23.53
CA ALA A 382 -0.87 -1.11 -22.63
C ALA A 382 -1.18 -1.39 -21.15
N ALA A 383 -2.47 -1.39 -20.79
CA ALA A 383 -2.93 -1.67 -19.43
C ALA A 383 -2.70 -3.14 -19.03
N GLY A 384 -2.87 -4.08 -19.96
CA GLY A 384 -2.58 -5.49 -19.72
C GLY A 384 -1.11 -5.72 -19.38
N VAL A 385 -0.19 -5.15 -20.14
CA VAL A 385 1.25 -5.21 -19.85
C VAL A 385 1.58 -4.51 -18.54
N SER A 386 1.01 -3.32 -18.29
CA SER A 386 1.19 -2.60 -17.02
C SER A 386 0.78 -3.42 -15.80
N ALA A 387 -0.35 -4.14 -15.88
CA ALA A 387 -0.86 -4.95 -14.78
C ALA A 387 0.06 -6.15 -14.47
N VAL A 388 0.57 -6.83 -15.50
CA VAL A 388 1.53 -7.93 -15.35
C VAL A 388 2.84 -7.44 -14.70
N LEU A 389 3.19 -6.17 -14.89
CA LEU A 389 4.35 -5.53 -14.25
C LEU A 389 4.02 -4.88 -12.89
N GLY A 390 2.81 -5.07 -12.37
CA GLY A 390 2.43 -4.69 -11.00
C GLY A 390 1.54 -3.46 -10.86
N ILE A 391 1.10 -2.83 -11.96
CA ILE A 391 0.23 -1.64 -11.94
C ILE A 391 -1.10 -1.99 -12.59
N THR A 392 -2.09 -2.34 -11.78
CA THR A 392 -3.36 -2.93 -12.23
C THR A 392 -4.47 -1.93 -12.54
N GLU A 393 -4.39 -0.70 -12.04
CA GLU A 393 -5.48 0.27 -12.13
C GLU A 393 -5.91 0.56 -13.58
N PRO A 394 -5.00 0.74 -14.56
CA PRO A 394 -5.42 0.95 -15.94
C PRO A 394 -6.16 -0.24 -16.53
N ALA A 395 -5.76 -1.48 -16.19
CA ALA A 395 -6.43 -2.69 -16.65
C ALA A 395 -7.81 -2.85 -16.00
N MET A 396 -7.86 -2.69 -14.67
CA MET A 396 -9.08 -2.87 -13.89
C MET A 396 -10.15 -1.85 -14.26
N PHE A 397 -9.82 -0.54 -14.20
CA PHE A 397 -10.80 0.52 -14.39
C PHE A 397 -10.97 0.92 -15.86
N GLY A 398 -9.88 0.91 -16.64
CA GLY A 398 -9.92 1.29 -18.06
C GLY A 398 -10.56 0.25 -18.97
N VAL A 399 -10.49 -1.03 -18.58
CA VAL A 399 -10.90 -2.15 -19.44
C VAL A 399 -11.83 -3.12 -18.73
N ASN A 400 -11.35 -3.79 -17.67
CA ASN A 400 -12.00 -4.99 -17.13
C ASN A 400 -13.37 -4.67 -16.50
N LEU A 401 -13.47 -3.63 -15.69
CA LEU A 401 -14.75 -3.18 -15.10
C LEU A 401 -15.69 -2.60 -16.18
N LYS A 402 -15.14 -1.89 -17.16
CA LYS A 402 -15.91 -1.29 -18.24
C LYS A 402 -16.62 -2.33 -19.10
N LEU A 403 -15.91 -3.42 -19.45
CA LEU A 403 -16.44 -4.53 -20.21
C LEU A 403 -17.13 -5.60 -19.35
N ARG A 404 -16.98 -5.56 -18.04
CA ARG A 404 -17.57 -6.46 -17.02
C ARG A 404 -17.08 -7.91 -17.08
N TYR A 405 -17.20 -8.60 -18.22
CA TYR A 405 -16.80 -10.00 -18.36
C TYR A 405 -15.30 -10.25 -18.14
N PRO A 406 -14.36 -9.34 -18.54
CA PRO A 406 -12.95 -9.51 -18.20
C PRO A 406 -12.70 -9.39 -16.69
N PHE A 407 -13.47 -8.57 -15.99
CA PHE A 407 -13.34 -8.46 -14.53
C PHE A 407 -13.70 -9.77 -13.82
N ILE A 408 -14.77 -10.46 -14.26
CA ILE A 408 -15.15 -11.78 -13.74
C ILE A 408 -14.06 -12.80 -14.08
N GLY A 409 -13.52 -12.78 -15.31
CA GLY A 409 -12.40 -13.63 -15.72
C GLY A 409 -11.16 -13.41 -14.84
N ALA A 410 -10.83 -12.14 -14.54
CA ALA A 410 -9.74 -11.78 -13.67
C ALA A 410 -9.94 -12.27 -12.21
N MET A 411 -11.13 -12.08 -11.65
CA MET A 411 -11.44 -12.59 -10.31
C MET A 411 -11.26 -14.11 -10.23
N THR A 412 -11.78 -14.84 -11.22
CA THR A 412 -11.71 -16.31 -11.24
C THR A 412 -10.27 -16.79 -11.47
N GLY A 413 -9.53 -16.19 -12.41
CA GLY A 413 -8.12 -16.51 -12.64
C GLY A 413 -7.26 -16.24 -11.41
N SER A 414 -7.49 -15.11 -10.75
CA SER A 414 -6.85 -14.77 -9.46
C SER A 414 -7.14 -15.83 -8.40
N ALA A 415 -8.39 -16.28 -8.27
CA ALA A 415 -8.78 -17.32 -7.33
C ALA A 415 -8.03 -18.64 -7.55
N LEU A 416 -7.92 -19.07 -8.81
CA LEU A 416 -7.21 -20.32 -9.17
C LEU A 416 -5.72 -20.23 -8.84
N GLY A 417 -5.05 -19.16 -9.27
CA GLY A 417 -3.63 -18.95 -8.97
C GLY A 417 -3.36 -18.81 -7.47
N SER A 418 -4.23 -18.09 -6.75
CA SER A 418 -4.15 -17.92 -5.30
C SER A 418 -4.36 -19.22 -4.55
N ALA A 419 -5.29 -20.09 -4.99
CA ALA A 419 -5.46 -21.42 -4.43
C ALA A 419 -4.18 -22.26 -4.56
N TYR A 420 -3.53 -22.20 -5.73
CA TYR A 420 -2.29 -22.92 -5.97
C TYR A 420 -1.15 -22.45 -5.06
N VAL A 421 -0.87 -21.13 -5.03
CA VAL A 421 0.22 -20.58 -4.21
C VAL A 421 -0.03 -20.78 -2.70
N SER A 422 -1.29 -20.76 -2.27
CA SER A 422 -1.65 -21.04 -0.88
C SER A 422 -1.52 -22.52 -0.53
N PHE A 423 -1.84 -23.43 -1.45
CA PHE A 423 -1.63 -24.87 -1.25
C PHE A 423 -0.14 -25.19 -1.01
N PHE A 424 0.76 -24.57 -1.76
CA PHE A 424 2.21 -24.73 -1.61
C PHE A 424 2.82 -23.76 -0.58
N LYS A 425 2.00 -23.02 0.18
CA LYS A 425 2.43 -22.10 1.24
C LYS A 425 3.47 -21.08 0.79
N VAL A 426 3.33 -20.58 -0.45
CA VAL A 426 4.24 -19.57 -1.00
C VAL A 426 4.12 -18.28 -0.19
N LYS A 427 5.25 -17.78 0.30
CA LYS A 427 5.33 -16.55 1.10
C LYS A 427 6.37 -15.59 0.54
N ALA A 428 6.15 -14.30 0.76
CA ALA A 428 7.09 -13.24 0.40
C ALA A 428 7.90 -12.81 1.62
N THR A 429 9.20 -12.67 1.44
CA THR A 429 10.13 -12.19 2.48
C THR A 429 10.43 -10.69 2.37
N ALA A 430 9.93 -10.05 1.32
CA ALA A 430 10.05 -8.62 1.08
C ALA A 430 8.77 -8.08 0.41
N LEU A 431 8.55 -6.76 0.46
CA LEU A 431 7.50 -6.08 -0.29
C LEU A 431 8.10 -5.37 -1.51
N GLY A 432 7.47 -5.54 -2.66
CA GLY A 432 7.94 -4.94 -3.91
C GLY A 432 6.77 -4.67 -4.88
N ALA A 433 7.08 -4.55 -6.16
CA ALA A 433 6.07 -4.53 -7.19
C ALA A 433 5.50 -5.94 -7.38
N ALA A 434 4.20 -6.11 -7.19
CA ALA A 434 3.52 -7.38 -7.41
C ALA A 434 3.49 -7.75 -8.91
N GLY A 435 3.22 -9.01 -9.24
CA GLY A 435 3.29 -9.51 -10.61
C GLY A 435 4.65 -10.15 -10.95
N ILE A 436 5.10 -10.06 -12.21
CA ILE A 436 6.38 -10.66 -12.62
C ILE A 436 7.57 -10.15 -11.81
N PRO A 437 7.73 -8.83 -11.59
CA PRO A 437 8.85 -8.34 -10.78
C PRO A 437 8.83 -8.86 -9.34
N GLY A 438 7.66 -9.25 -8.85
CA GLY A 438 7.47 -9.74 -7.48
C GLY A 438 8.17 -11.07 -7.18
N VAL A 439 8.65 -11.81 -8.18
CA VAL A 439 9.38 -13.08 -7.97
C VAL A 439 10.57 -12.91 -7.04
N ILE A 440 11.27 -11.77 -7.12
CA ILE A 440 12.44 -11.49 -6.27
C ILE A 440 12.07 -11.23 -4.80
N SER A 441 10.81 -10.93 -4.53
CA SER A 441 10.29 -10.74 -3.16
C SER A 441 9.85 -12.05 -2.50
N ILE A 442 9.75 -13.14 -3.26
CA ILE A 442 9.33 -14.45 -2.78
C ILE A 442 10.51 -15.21 -2.16
N ALA A 443 10.23 -15.98 -1.12
CA ALA A 443 11.22 -16.90 -0.54
C ALA A 443 11.83 -17.80 -1.63
N PRO A 444 13.17 -17.87 -1.77
CA PRO A 444 13.85 -18.51 -2.91
C PRO A 444 13.37 -19.93 -3.21
N GLY A 445 13.16 -20.76 -2.20
CA GLY A 445 12.64 -22.12 -2.37
C GLY A 445 11.20 -22.22 -2.92
N SER A 446 10.47 -21.10 -3.01
CA SER A 446 9.09 -21.06 -3.49
C SER A 446 8.92 -20.41 -4.87
N TRP A 447 10.00 -20.00 -5.54
CA TRP A 447 9.93 -19.31 -6.83
C TRP A 447 9.22 -20.14 -7.90
N THR A 448 9.53 -21.42 -8.00
CA THR A 448 8.88 -22.30 -8.98
C THR A 448 7.35 -22.31 -8.79
N HIS A 449 6.88 -22.48 -7.55
CA HIS A 449 5.46 -22.48 -7.24
C HIS A 449 4.82 -21.11 -7.46
N TYR A 450 5.54 -20.02 -7.20
CA TYR A 450 5.04 -18.67 -7.50
C TYR A 450 4.85 -18.48 -9.01
N ILE A 451 5.84 -18.87 -9.83
CA ILE A 451 5.77 -18.76 -11.30
C ILE A 451 4.63 -19.63 -11.86
N ILE A 452 4.49 -20.86 -11.39
CA ILE A 452 3.37 -21.73 -11.80
C ILE A 452 2.03 -21.11 -11.42
N GLY A 453 1.92 -20.56 -10.21
CA GLY A 453 0.71 -19.84 -9.76
C GLY A 453 0.38 -18.64 -10.66
N MET A 454 1.39 -17.85 -11.06
CA MET A 454 1.22 -16.76 -12.02
C MET A 454 0.73 -17.26 -13.38
N CYS A 455 1.28 -18.35 -13.89
CA CYS A 455 0.82 -18.97 -15.14
C CYS A 455 -0.63 -19.44 -15.03
N ILE A 456 -1.01 -20.08 -13.92
CA ILE A 456 -2.40 -20.53 -13.67
C ILE A 456 -3.34 -19.32 -13.64
N ALA A 457 -2.98 -18.27 -12.90
CA ALA A 457 -3.78 -17.04 -12.81
C ALA A 457 -3.94 -16.37 -14.17
N PHE A 458 -2.85 -16.27 -14.93
CA PHE A 458 -2.83 -15.64 -16.26
C PHE A 458 -3.67 -16.45 -17.26
N ILE A 459 -3.35 -17.74 -17.46
CA ILE A 459 -4.04 -18.61 -18.43
C ILE A 459 -5.51 -18.76 -18.04
N GLY A 460 -5.80 -19.03 -16.76
CA GLY A 460 -7.17 -19.15 -16.27
C GLY A 460 -7.99 -17.90 -16.55
N SER A 461 -7.46 -16.73 -16.22
CA SER A 461 -8.12 -15.44 -16.47
C SER A 461 -8.34 -15.19 -17.96
N PHE A 462 -7.32 -15.43 -18.79
CA PHE A 462 -7.38 -15.23 -20.24
C PHE A 462 -8.46 -16.12 -20.88
N VAL A 463 -8.42 -17.42 -20.60
CA VAL A 463 -9.38 -18.40 -21.16
C VAL A 463 -10.80 -18.12 -20.68
N ILE A 464 -11.00 -17.87 -19.38
CA ILE A 464 -12.33 -17.58 -18.83
C ILE A 464 -12.89 -16.29 -19.45
N THR A 465 -12.06 -15.27 -19.66
CA THR A 465 -12.46 -14.04 -20.34
C THR A 465 -12.93 -14.32 -21.77
N LEU A 466 -12.21 -15.15 -22.53
CA LEU A 466 -12.62 -15.55 -23.87
C LEU A 466 -13.94 -16.35 -23.87
N ILE A 467 -14.14 -17.23 -22.89
CA ILE A 467 -15.39 -18.02 -22.77
C ILE A 467 -16.56 -17.09 -22.42
N LEU A 468 -16.38 -16.19 -21.44
CA LEU A 468 -17.44 -15.27 -21.01
C LEU A 468 -17.85 -14.29 -22.11
N SER A 469 -16.92 -13.86 -22.98
CA SER A 469 -17.24 -12.96 -24.11
C SER A 469 -18.25 -13.52 -25.09
N LYS A 470 -18.36 -14.86 -25.21
CA LYS A 470 -19.29 -15.54 -26.09
C LYS A 470 -20.74 -15.58 -25.56
N GLN A 471 -20.94 -15.23 -24.27
CA GLN A 471 -22.29 -15.24 -23.71
C GLN A 471 -23.11 -14.08 -24.26
N LYS A 472 -24.39 -14.33 -24.59
CA LYS A 472 -25.33 -13.34 -25.16
C LYS A 472 -25.38 -12.02 -24.33
N LYS A 473 -25.23 -12.12 -23.02
CA LYS A 473 -25.23 -10.97 -22.09
C LYS A 473 -24.11 -9.96 -22.36
N TYR A 474 -23.00 -10.37 -22.94
CA TYR A 474 -21.79 -9.56 -23.15
C TYR A 474 -21.50 -9.29 -24.63
N GLN A 475 -22.32 -9.84 -25.55
CA GLN A 475 -22.23 -9.54 -26.97
C GLN A 475 -22.54 -8.07 -27.20
N GLY A 476 -21.67 -7.37 -27.95
CA GLY A 476 -21.78 -5.93 -28.22
C GLY A 476 -20.96 -5.02 -27.28
N LEU A 477 -20.51 -5.51 -26.14
CA LEU A 477 -19.69 -4.67 -25.23
C LEU A 477 -18.25 -4.44 -25.74
N ALA A 478 -17.78 -5.26 -26.68
CA ALA A 478 -16.45 -5.17 -27.27
C ALA A 478 -16.46 -4.55 -28.68
N GLU A 479 -17.63 -4.22 -29.20
CA GLU A 479 -17.81 -3.50 -30.44
C GLU A 479 -17.63 -2.01 -30.26
#